data_c6139d27cfa230d2a8abeda82e568418
#
_entry.id   c6139d27cfa230d2a8abeda82e568418
#
_cell.length_a   1.000
_cell.length_b   1.000
_cell.length_c   1.000
_cell.angle_alpha   90.00
_cell.angle_beta   90.00
_cell.angle_gamma   90.00
#
_symmetry.space_group_name_H-M   'P 1'
#
loop_
_entity.id
_entity.type
_entity.pdbx_description
1 polymer ?
#
loop_
_entity_poly.entity_id
_entity_poly.type
_entity_poly.pdbx_seq_one_letter_code
_entity_poly.pdbx_strand_id
1 'polypeptide(L)'
;FLAVRAGLERQLPGRLVGVSQDADGHPAYRLTLQTREQHIRRERATSNICTAQVLLAVVAAMYAVYHGPDGLRAIAKRVHATAVAFAREAAGRGLTVVHGSFFDTVTVEVPDADAAVAAAHAAGILIRRVDATRVSASFDEPTADDVADGDDLLTELALVLGGTAERIAPTGGDGVFATDPDRWFAITPDHVHDYPPVLARRSAFLTHEVFSTHRSETQLLRYLRTLADRDYALDRGMIPLGSCTMKLNAATEMAAITWPEFAGLHPFAPAEDVAGSLAMIFDLETWLAEVTGYDTVSLQPNAGSQGELAGLLAIRGYHRSRGDDHRDVCLIPSSAHGTNAASAVLAGMRVVVVKTGADGDVDLDDLRAKIAEHADRLAALMVTYPSTHGVYEHGIRDICDAVHDAGGQVYIDGANLNALLGYARFGDMGGDVSH
;
A
#
# COMPACT_ATOMS: atom_id res chain seq x y z
N PHE A 1 8.25 -3.88 3.13
CA PHE A 1 9.10 -3.55 4.29
C PHE A 1 9.89 -2.26 4.04
N LEU A 2 10.38 -1.64 5.11
CA LEU A 2 11.18 -0.42 5.05
C LEU A 2 12.43 -0.61 5.92
N ALA A 3 13.56 -0.15 5.43
CA ALA A 3 14.82 -0.17 6.17
C ALA A 3 15.44 1.22 6.18
N VAL A 4 16.03 1.61 7.30
CA VAL A 4 16.74 2.87 7.46
C VAL A 4 18.13 2.62 8.05
N ARG A 5 19.07 3.50 7.73
CA ARG A 5 20.39 3.47 8.37
C ARG A 5 20.31 3.88 9.85
N ALA A 6 21.28 3.47 10.63
CA ALA A 6 21.41 3.87 12.02
C ALA A 6 21.36 5.41 12.19
N GLY A 7 20.65 5.87 13.21
CA GLY A 7 20.42 7.28 13.50
C GLY A 7 19.14 7.87 12.91
N LEU A 8 18.45 7.16 12.00
CA LEU A 8 17.17 7.58 11.41
C LEU A 8 15.95 6.83 12.00
N GLU A 9 16.12 6.02 13.02
CA GLU A 9 15.08 5.18 13.60
C GLU A 9 13.88 5.99 14.10
N ARG A 10 14.15 7.20 14.61
CA ARG A 10 13.08 8.11 15.09
C ARG A 10 12.28 8.78 13.98
N GLN A 11 12.80 8.74 12.75
CA GLN A 11 12.13 9.29 11.56
C GLN A 11 11.41 8.20 10.74
N LEU A 12 11.61 6.93 11.11
CA LEU A 12 10.94 5.80 10.45
C LEU A 12 9.43 5.94 10.57
N PRO A 13 8.67 5.91 9.45
CA PRO A 13 7.22 5.79 9.52
C PRO A 13 6.85 4.42 10.10
N GLY A 14 5.70 4.34 10.76
CA GLY A 14 5.28 3.13 11.45
C GLY A 14 5.83 3.05 12.88
N ARG A 15 5.73 1.87 13.47
CA ARG A 15 6.06 1.63 14.87
C ARG A 15 7.12 0.57 15.02
N LEU A 16 7.99 0.77 16.00
CA LEU A 16 8.96 -0.24 16.42
C LEU A 16 8.47 -0.88 17.71
N VAL A 17 8.49 -2.20 17.74
CA VAL A 17 8.15 -3.00 18.92
C VAL A 17 9.43 -3.57 19.50
N GLY A 18 9.67 -3.30 20.78
CA GLY A 18 10.78 -3.86 21.54
C GLY A 18 10.32 -4.92 22.54
N VAL A 19 11.21 -5.79 22.92
CA VAL A 19 11.02 -6.74 24.03
C VAL A 19 11.27 -6.03 25.35
N SER A 20 10.36 -6.18 26.31
CA SER A 20 10.40 -5.63 27.65
C SER A 20 9.92 -6.69 28.65
N GLN A 21 9.50 -6.27 29.82
CA GLN A 21 8.87 -7.12 30.82
C GLN A 21 7.57 -6.47 31.32
N ASP A 22 6.59 -7.29 31.66
CA ASP A 22 5.37 -6.87 32.34
C ASP A 22 5.61 -6.61 33.83
N ALA A 23 4.55 -6.32 34.60
CA ALA A 23 4.62 -6.06 36.02
C ALA A 23 5.08 -7.28 36.86
N ASP A 24 4.88 -8.48 36.32
CA ASP A 24 5.23 -9.74 36.94
C ASP A 24 6.61 -10.28 36.51
N GLY A 25 7.31 -9.54 35.68
CA GLY A 25 8.65 -9.87 35.17
C GLY A 25 8.66 -10.81 33.96
N HIS A 26 7.51 -11.15 33.38
CA HIS A 26 7.45 -11.97 32.20
C HIS A 26 7.81 -11.17 30.92
N PRO A 27 8.37 -11.81 29.88
CA PRO A 27 8.62 -11.16 28.62
C PRO A 27 7.34 -10.56 28.03
N ALA A 28 7.38 -9.29 27.69
CA ALA A 28 6.26 -8.56 27.11
C ALA A 28 6.74 -7.65 25.98
N TYR A 29 5.85 -7.33 25.04
CA TYR A 29 6.15 -6.40 23.96
C TYR A 29 5.78 -4.97 24.36
N ARG A 30 6.56 -4.04 23.85
CA ARG A 30 6.38 -2.62 24.09
C ARG A 30 6.66 -1.81 22.85
N LEU A 31 5.78 -0.85 22.55
CA LEU A 31 6.08 0.16 21.54
C LEU A 31 7.26 1.02 21.98
N THR A 32 8.18 1.28 21.07
CA THR A 32 9.41 2.06 21.34
C THR A 32 9.46 3.31 20.47
N LEU A 33 10.26 4.31 20.89
CA LEU A 33 10.51 5.54 20.15
C LEU A 33 9.25 6.36 19.78
N GLN A 34 8.26 6.41 20.67
CA GLN A 34 6.90 6.90 20.44
C GLN A 34 6.70 8.40 20.66
N THR A 35 7.71 9.22 20.52
CA THR A 35 7.62 10.67 20.83
C THR A 35 6.59 11.43 19.99
N ARG A 36 6.06 10.85 18.94
CA ARG A 36 5.07 11.43 18.01
C ARG A 36 3.65 10.89 18.20
N GLU A 37 3.48 9.89 19.06
CA GLU A 37 2.21 9.20 19.24
C GLU A 37 1.22 10.00 20.10
N GLN A 38 -0.06 9.80 19.87
CA GLN A 38 -1.15 10.52 20.52
C GLN A 38 -1.14 10.39 22.05
N HIS A 39 -0.87 9.22 22.61
CA HIS A 39 -0.85 9.01 24.06
C HIS A 39 0.27 9.79 24.78
N ILE A 40 1.26 10.33 24.02
CA ILE A 40 2.33 11.20 24.53
C ILE A 40 2.07 12.66 24.18
N ARG A 41 1.75 12.95 22.91
CA ARG A 41 1.65 14.32 22.38
C ARG A 41 0.24 14.86 22.34
N ARG A 42 -0.77 14.03 22.59
CA ARG A 42 -2.19 14.38 22.57
C ARG A 42 -2.56 15.08 21.25
N GLU A 43 -3.13 16.27 21.29
CA GLU A 43 -3.53 17.07 20.13
C GLU A 43 -2.37 17.50 19.22
N ARG A 44 -1.12 17.33 19.64
CA ARG A 44 0.08 17.64 18.85
C ARG A 44 0.71 16.40 18.23
N ALA A 45 0.06 15.27 18.35
CA ALA A 45 0.56 14.03 17.75
C ALA A 45 0.52 14.11 16.23
N THR A 46 1.51 13.51 15.60
CA THR A 46 1.55 13.30 14.14
C THR A 46 1.32 11.83 13.77
N SER A 47 1.05 11.00 14.75
CA SER A 47 0.77 9.57 14.58
C SER A 47 -0.16 9.08 15.68
N ASN A 48 -1.00 8.13 15.36
CA ASN A 48 -1.91 7.47 16.28
C ASN A 48 -1.90 5.95 16.07
N ILE A 49 -2.28 5.20 17.10
CA ILE A 49 -2.54 3.77 16.98
C ILE A 49 -3.91 3.60 16.33
N CYS A 50 -3.91 3.23 15.07
CA CYS A 50 -5.11 3.09 14.26
C CYS A 50 -4.96 1.91 13.30
N THR A 51 -6.01 1.57 12.58
CA THR A 51 -5.98 0.58 11.52
C THR A 51 -4.92 0.95 10.49
N ALA A 52 -4.10 -0.01 10.12
CA ALA A 52 -3.07 0.14 9.12
C ALA A 52 -3.10 -1.02 8.13
N GLN A 53 -2.52 -0.82 6.97
CA GLN A 53 -2.27 -1.87 5.99
C GLN A 53 -1.32 -2.91 6.60
N VAL A 54 -1.82 -4.08 6.94
CA VAL A 54 -1.03 -5.12 7.60
C VAL A 54 -1.00 -6.42 6.80
N LEU A 55 -1.98 -6.69 5.93
CA LEU A 55 -2.06 -7.95 5.20
C LEU A 55 -0.79 -8.23 4.39
N LEU A 56 -0.31 -7.28 3.62
CA LEU A 56 0.93 -7.44 2.83
C LEU A 56 2.16 -7.64 3.72
N ALA A 57 2.20 -7.02 4.91
CA ALA A 57 3.28 -7.23 5.87
C ALA A 57 3.24 -8.65 6.45
N VAL A 58 2.04 -9.18 6.74
CA VAL A 58 1.85 -10.56 7.20
C VAL A 58 2.26 -11.54 6.11
N VAL A 59 1.82 -11.33 4.86
CA VAL A 59 2.20 -12.17 3.71
C VAL A 59 3.71 -12.17 3.54
N ALA A 60 4.37 -11.01 3.54
CA ALA A 60 5.83 -10.92 3.42
C ALA A 60 6.56 -11.64 4.57
N ALA A 61 6.05 -11.54 5.81
CA ALA A 61 6.61 -12.25 6.95
C ALA A 61 6.45 -13.76 6.82
N MET A 62 5.27 -14.23 6.43
CA MET A 62 4.99 -15.67 6.25
C MET A 62 5.74 -16.26 5.06
N TYR A 63 5.91 -15.50 3.98
CA TYR A 63 6.78 -15.86 2.86
C TYR A 63 8.22 -16.11 3.33
N ALA A 64 8.77 -15.18 4.13
CA ALA A 64 10.10 -15.34 4.71
C ALA A 64 10.19 -16.53 5.69
N VAL A 65 9.14 -16.80 6.48
CA VAL A 65 9.06 -17.96 7.39
C VAL A 65 9.03 -19.27 6.61
N TYR A 66 8.23 -19.34 5.54
CA TYR A 66 8.07 -20.55 4.74
C TYR A 66 9.35 -20.89 3.95
N HIS A 67 9.90 -19.94 3.22
CA HIS A 67 11.07 -20.16 2.37
C HIS A 67 12.38 -20.16 3.15
N GLY A 68 12.48 -19.40 4.22
CA GLY A 68 13.71 -19.20 4.98
C GLY A 68 14.85 -18.63 4.14
N PRO A 69 16.06 -18.48 4.70
CA PRO A 69 17.16 -17.83 3.99
C PRO A 69 17.61 -18.59 2.73
N ASP A 70 17.55 -19.92 2.73
CA ASP A 70 18.01 -20.72 1.58
C ASP A 70 16.97 -20.73 0.46
N GLY A 71 15.68 -20.83 0.80
CA GLY A 71 14.59 -20.71 -0.17
C GLY A 71 14.58 -19.35 -0.87
N LEU A 72 14.71 -18.25 -0.10
CA LEU A 72 14.80 -16.92 -0.69
C LEU A 72 16.01 -16.75 -1.61
N ARG A 73 17.16 -17.35 -1.26
CA ARG A 73 18.33 -17.36 -2.17
C ARG A 73 18.07 -18.17 -3.43
N ALA A 74 17.39 -19.32 -3.31
CA ALA A 74 17.05 -20.14 -4.47
C ALA A 74 16.12 -19.41 -5.43
N ILE A 75 15.07 -18.74 -4.90
CA ILE A 75 14.15 -17.90 -5.68
C ILE A 75 14.92 -16.78 -6.40
N ALA A 76 15.71 -16.00 -5.65
CA ALA A 76 16.49 -14.92 -6.22
C ALA A 76 17.44 -15.37 -7.32
N LYS A 77 18.07 -16.55 -7.16
CA LYS A 77 18.94 -17.14 -8.19
C LYS A 77 18.17 -17.53 -9.45
N ARG A 78 16.99 -18.13 -9.33
CA ARG A 78 16.15 -18.48 -10.49
C ARG A 78 15.75 -17.23 -11.27
N VAL A 79 15.22 -16.22 -10.58
CA VAL A 79 14.82 -14.94 -11.19
C VAL A 79 15.99 -14.29 -11.92
N HIS A 80 17.16 -14.20 -11.28
CA HIS A 80 18.36 -13.67 -11.92
C HIS A 80 18.82 -14.51 -13.11
N ALA A 81 18.77 -15.83 -13.01
CA ALA A 81 19.13 -16.73 -14.09
C ALA A 81 18.23 -16.54 -15.32
N THR A 82 16.94 -16.32 -15.12
CA THR A 82 15.97 -16.02 -16.19
C THR A 82 16.31 -14.70 -16.89
N ALA A 83 16.63 -13.65 -16.12
CA ALA A 83 17.07 -12.38 -16.70
C ALA A 83 18.37 -12.51 -17.51
N VAL A 84 19.34 -13.27 -17.00
CA VAL A 84 20.59 -13.58 -17.72
C VAL A 84 20.32 -14.38 -18.98
N ALA A 85 19.43 -15.37 -18.94
CA ALA A 85 19.03 -16.15 -20.09
C ALA A 85 18.41 -15.25 -21.18
N PHE A 86 17.51 -14.36 -20.81
CA PHE A 86 16.94 -13.38 -21.73
C PHE A 86 18.01 -12.45 -22.33
N ALA A 87 18.90 -11.89 -21.51
CA ALA A 87 19.97 -11.03 -22.00
C ALA A 87 20.86 -11.74 -23.03
N ARG A 88 21.17 -13.02 -22.79
CA ARG A 88 21.92 -13.86 -23.73
C ARG A 88 21.15 -14.16 -25.01
N GLU A 89 19.87 -14.47 -24.89
CA GLU A 89 18.97 -14.69 -26.01
C GLU A 89 18.88 -13.44 -26.90
N ALA A 90 18.62 -12.28 -26.30
CA ALA A 90 18.55 -11.00 -26.97
C ALA A 90 19.88 -10.68 -27.70
N ALA A 91 21.01 -10.78 -27.01
CA ALA A 91 22.33 -10.55 -27.62
C ALA A 91 22.63 -11.56 -28.73
N GLY A 92 22.30 -12.84 -28.56
CA GLY A 92 22.45 -13.90 -29.57
C GLY A 92 21.59 -13.67 -30.83
N ARG A 93 20.58 -12.82 -30.74
CA ARG A 93 19.73 -12.40 -31.87
C ARG A 93 20.03 -10.99 -32.39
N GLY A 94 21.16 -10.42 -31.96
CA GLY A 94 21.66 -9.13 -32.46
C GLY A 94 21.08 -7.90 -31.74
N LEU A 95 20.34 -8.05 -30.66
CA LEU A 95 19.90 -6.91 -29.85
C LEU A 95 21.04 -6.45 -28.92
N THR A 96 21.14 -5.14 -28.69
CA THR A 96 22.11 -4.56 -27.77
C THR A 96 21.54 -4.56 -26.36
N VAL A 97 22.15 -5.30 -25.44
CA VAL A 97 21.87 -5.21 -24.01
C VAL A 97 22.60 -4.00 -23.43
N VAL A 98 21.85 -3.04 -22.86
CA VAL A 98 22.38 -1.73 -22.46
C VAL A 98 23.32 -1.81 -21.25
N HIS A 99 22.98 -2.66 -20.28
CA HIS A 99 23.72 -2.75 -19.02
C HIS A 99 24.41 -4.10 -18.89
N GLY A 100 25.71 -4.08 -18.61
CA GLY A 100 26.51 -5.28 -18.36
C GLY A 100 26.30 -5.89 -16.95
N SER A 101 25.54 -5.22 -16.09
CA SER A 101 25.21 -5.70 -14.73
C SER A 101 23.77 -5.35 -14.42
N PHE A 102 22.99 -6.34 -14.04
CA PHE A 102 21.57 -6.22 -13.68
C PHE A 102 21.21 -7.32 -12.68
N PHE A 103 20.03 -7.30 -12.12
CA PHE A 103 19.52 -8.40 -11.29
C PHE A 103 18.38 -9.14 -12.00
N ASP A 104 17.19 -8.52 -12.07
CA ASP A 104 15.97 -9.10 -12.63
C ASP A 104 15.42 -8.32 -13.83
N THR A 105 15.99 -7.16 -14.12
CA THR A 105 15.50 -6.25 -15.16
C THR A 105 16.56 -6.02 -16.22
N VAL A 106 16.24 -6.34 -17.46
CA VAL A 106 17.14 -6.21 -18.62
C VAL A 106 16.62 -5.09 -19.52
N THR A 107 17.51 -4.18 -19.88
CA THR A 107 17.22 -3.10 -20.85
C THR A 107 17.91 -3.40 -22.16
N VAL A 108 17.17 -3.31 -23.26
CA VAL A 108 17.68 -3.50 -24.62
C VAL A 108 17.43 -2.28 -25.49
N GLU A 109 18.34 -2.03 -26.46
CA GLU A 109 18.13 -1.03 -27.50
C GLU A 109 17.26 -1.59 -28.61
N VAL A 110 16.34 -0.78 -29.08
CA VAL A 110 15.44 -1.05 -30.20
C VAL A 110 15.39 0.17 -31.13
N PRO A 111 15.10 0.00 -32.42
CA PRO A 111 15.00 1.15 -33.34
C PRO A 111 13.90 2.13 -32.96
N ASP A 112 12.78 1.64 -32.46
CA ASP A 112 11.58 2.39 -32.04
C ASP A 112 10.94 1.69 -30.85
N ALA A 113 11.00 2.33 -29.68
CA ALA A 113 10.47 1.75 -28.45
C ALA A 113 8.95 1.68 -28.42
N ASP A 114 8.26 2.60 -29.07
CA ASP A 114 6.78 2.59 -29.12
C ASP A 114 6.31 1.43 -30.00
N ALA A 115 6.97 1.20 -31.15
CA ALA A 115 6.70 0.04 -32.00
C ALA A 115 7.02 -1.30 -31.31
N ALA A 116 8.12 -1.37 -30.57
CA ALA A 116 8.51 -2.57 -29.82
C ALA A 116 7.52 -2.90 -28.69
N VAL A 117 7.05 -1.88 -27.93
CA VAL A 117 6.02 -2.05 -26.91
C VAL A 117 4.71 -2.52 -27.52
N ALA A 118 4.29 -1.92 -28.64
CA ALA A 118 3.06 -2.33 -29.32
C ALA A 118 3.14 -3.76 -29.85
N ALA A 119 4.31 -4.17 -30.39
CA ALA A 119 4.52 -5.53 -30.86
C ALA A 119 4.52 -6.56 -29.71
N ALA A 120 5.16 -6.24 -28.58
CA ALA A 120 5.12 -7.07 -27.38
C ALA A 120 3.69 -7.19 -26.83
N HIS A 121 2.96 -6.09 -26.76
CA HIS A 121 1.56 -6.08 -26.32
C HIS A 121 0.68 -6.94 -27.23
N ALA A 122 0.87 -6.90 -28.55
CA ALA A 122 0.15 -7.75 -29.48
C ALA A 122 0.46 -9.25 -29.30
N ALA A 123 1.63 -9.57 -28.75
CA ALA A 123 2.01 -10.94 -28.37
C ALA A 123 1.58 -11.30 -26.93
N GLY A 124 0.84 -10.43 -26.23
CA GLY A 124 0.40 -10.65 -24.86
C GLY A 124 1.47 -10.39 -23.79
N ILE A 125 2.56 -9.69 -24.15
CA ILE A 125 3.68 -9.42 -23.26
C ILE A 125 3.75 -7.94 -22.93
N LEU A 126 3.66 -7.59 -21.65
CA LEU A 126 3.80 -6.21 -21.17
C LEU A 126 5.26 -5.91 -20.83
N ILE A 127 5.84 -4.93 -21.49
CA ILE A 127 7.19 -4.43 -21.23
C ILE A 127 7.18 -2.92 -20.98
N ARG A 128 8.24 -2.43 -20.37
CA ARG A 128 8.36 -1.01 -20.05
C ARG A 128 9.09 -0.24 -21.16
N ARG A 129 8.49 0.84 -21.62
CA ARG A 129 9.17 1.88 -22.39
C ARG A 129 10.10 2.68 -21.46
N VAL A 130 11.40 2.72 -21.77
CA VAL A 130 12.37 3.54 -21.04
C VAL A 130 12.49 4.92 -21.66
N ASP A 131 12.74 4.96 -22.98
CA ASP A 131 12.79 6.17 -23.81
C ASP A 131 12.46 5.84 -25.29
N ALA A 132 12.84 6.70 -26.22
CA ALA A 132 12.49 6.53 -27.64
C ALA A 132 13.12 5.29 -28.28
N THR A 133 14.26 4.79 -27.76
CA THR A 133 15.04 3.71 -28.35
C THR A 133 15.38 2.61 -27.38
N ARG A 134 14.81 2.62 -26.17
CA ARG A 134 15.09 1.60 -25.15
C ARG A 134 13.82 1.11 -24.49
N VAL A 135 13.75 -0.21 -24.33
CA VAL A 135 12.72 -0.91 -23.57
C VAL A 135 13.36 -1.79 -22.49
N SER A 136 12.62 -2.12 -21.45
CA SER A 136 13.09 -3.05 -20.43
C SER A 136 12.02 -4.09 -20.09
N ALA A 137 12.49 -5.30 -19.82
CA ALA A 137 11.71 -6.41 -19.31
C ALA A 137 12.19 -6.78 -17.90
N SER A 138 11.27 -7.02 -16.99
CA SER A 138 11.53 -7.49 -15.62
C SER A 138 10.99 -8.90 -15.46
N PHE A 139 11.76 -9.73 -14.76
CA PHE A 139 11.45 -11.13 -14.54
C PHE A 139 11.19 -11.36 -13.05
N ASP A 140 10.18 -12.14 -12.75
CA ASP A 140 9.78 -12.47 -11.39
C ASP A 140 9.71 -13.99 -11.17
N GLU A 141 9.21 -14.42 -10.03
CA GLU A 141 9.14 -15.83 -9.68
C GLU A 141 8.18 -16.61 -10.58
N PRO A 142 6.93 -16.15 -10.85
CA PRO A 142 6.04 -16.80 -11.82
C PRO A 142 6.67 -16.94 -13.21
N THR A 143 7.24 -15.87 -13.75
CA THR A 143 7.91 -15.91 -15.06
C THR A 143 9.09 -16.89 -15.09
N ALA A 144 9.85 -16.98 -13.99
CA ALA A 144 10.95 -17.92 -13.90
C ALA A 144 10.48 -19.38 -13.82
N ASP A 145 9.33 -19.63 -13.23
CA ASP A 145 8.72 -20.95 -13.16
C ASP A 145 8.13 -21.35 -14.52
N ASP A 146 7.44 -20.46 -15.23
CA ASP A 146 6.91 -20.69 -16.59
C ASP A 146 8.04 -21.06 -17.57
N VAL A 147 9.13 -20.30 -17.55
CA VAL A 147 10.32 -20.58 -18.36
C VAL A 147 10.96 -21.94 -17.99
N ALA A 148 10.98 -22.28 -16.72
CA ALA A 148 11.49 -23.57 -16.25
C ALA A 148 10.61 -24.75 -16.70
N ASP A 149 9.32 -24.54 -16.85
CA ASP A 149 8.36 -25.53 -17.33
C ASP A 149 8.34 -25.67 -18.87
N GLY A 150 9.19 -24.90 -19.56
CA GLY A 150 9.42 -25.02 -20.99
C GLY A 150 8.72 -24.01 -21.87
N ASP A 151 8.32 -22.86 -21.30
CA ASP A 151 7.78 -21.75 -22.07
C ASP A 151 8.88 -21.08 -22.91
N ASP A 152 8.57 -20.79 -24.18
CA ASP A 152 9.47 -20.15 -25.14
C ASP A 152 9.48 -18.60 -25.00
N LEU A 153 8.93 -18.07 -23.93
CA LEU A 153 8.75 -16.62 -23.66
C LEU A 153 10.02 -15.80 -23.96
N LEU A 154 11.19 -16.25 -23.53
CA LEU A 154 12.43 -15.50 -23.73
C LEU A 154 12.81 -15.36 -25.19
N THR A 155 12.58 -16.40 -25.97
CA THR A 155 12.78 -16.43 -27.42
C THR A 155 11.76 -15.54 -28.14
N GLU A 156 10.49 -15.67 -27.76
CA GLU A 156 9.40 -14.87 -28.31
C GLU A 156 9.62 -13.39 -28.06
N LEU A 157 9.92 -13.00 -26.83
CA LEU A 157 10.21 -11.62 -26.46
C LEU A 157 11.40 -11.06 -27.26
N ALA A 158 12.49 -11.80 -27.40
CA ALA A 158 13.65 -11.36 -28.17
C ALA A 158 13.34 -11.16 -29.66
N LEU A 159 12.48 -12.00 -30.24
CA LEU A 159 12.02 -11.87 -31.63
C LEU A 159 11.10 -10.68 -31.82
N VAL A 160 10.16 -10.51 -30.94
CA VAL A 160 9.20 -9.38 -30.96
C VAL A 160 9.93 -8.04 -30.85
N LEU A 161 11.03 -7.97 -30.10
CA LEU A 161 11.86 -6.78 -29.98
C LEU A 161 12.75 -6.50 -31.19
N GLY A 162 12.64 -7.28 -32.27
CA GLY A 162 13.37 -7.10 -33.52
C GLY A 162 14.64 -7.94 -33.62
N GLY A 163 14.80 -8.94 -32.77
CA GLY A 163 15.89 -9.93 -32.88
C GLY A 163 15.76 -10.76 -34.17
N THR A 164 16.88 -11.23 -34.67
CA THR A 164 16.93 -12.09 -35.88
C THR A 164 16.37 -13.48 -35.59
N ALA A 165 15.67 -14.07 -36.57
CA ALA A 165 15.14 -15.43 -36.44
C ALA A 165 16.27 -16.50 -36.28
N GLU A 166 17.40 -16.27 -36.95
CA GLU A 166 18.61 -17.11 -36.77
C GLU A 166 19.51 -16.47 -35.68
N ARG A 167 20.04 -17.31 -34.80
CA ARG A 167 21.06 -16.88 -33.82
C ARG A 167 22.35 -16.49 -34.54
N ILE A 168 22.84 -15.30 -34.24
CA ILE A 168 24.15 -14.85 -34.68
C ILE A 168 25.19 -15.54 -33.80
N ALA A 169 26.15 -16.25 -34.45
CA ALA A 169 27.27 -16.81 -33.73
C ALA A 169 28.06 -15.68 -33.05
N PRO A 170 28.41 -15.81 -31.76
CA PRO A 170 29.14 -14.75 -31.06
C PRO A 170 30.47 -14.47 -31.75
N THR A 171 30.63 -13.25 -32.24
CA THR A 171 31.91 -12.81 -32.82
C THR A 171 32.87 -12.46 -31.70
N GLY A 172 33.72 -13.46 -31.36
CA GLY A 172 34.97 -13.26 -30.62
C GLY A 172 34.86 -12.92 -29.14
N GLY A 173 35.17 -13.90 -28.33
CA GLY A 173 35.43 -13.76 -26.89
C GLY A 173 35.24 -15.12 -26.19
N ASP A 174 36.22 -15.56 -25.46
CA ASP A 174 36.28 -16.87 -24.76
C ASP A 174 35.17 -17.05 -23.70
N GLY A 175 33.93 -16.93 -24.10
CA GLY A 175 32.77 -17.00 -23.22
C GLY A 175 31.85 -18.17 -23.61
N VAL A 176 31.73 -19.10 -22.75
CA VAL A 176 30.90 -20.30 -22.73
C VAL A 176 29.42 -19.96 -23.02
N PHE A 177 29.07 -19.88 -24.31
CA PHE A 177 27.67 -19.95 -24.75
C PHE A 177 27.42 -21.38 -25.23
N ALA A 178 26.87 -22.20 -24.36
CA ALA A 178 26.47 -23.54 -24.74
C ALA A 178 25.22 -23.48 -25.63
N THR A 179 25.30 -24.12 -26.79
CA THR A 179 24.22 -24.26 -27.78
C THR A 179 23.25 -25.39 -27.45
N ASP A 180 23.23 -25.88 -26.22
CA ASP A 180 22.44 -27.01 -25.78
C ASP A 180 21.28 -26.55 -24.90
N PRO A 181 20.01 -26.65 -25.38
CA PRO A 181 18.82 -26.28 -24.61
C PRO A 181 18.76 -27.00 -23.26
N ASP A 182 19.18 -28.24 -23.15
CA ASP A 182 19.20 -29.00 -21.91
C ASP A 182 20.24 -28.49 -20.90
N ARG A 183 21.13 -27.59 -21.30
CA ARG A 183 22.07 -26.88 -20.42
C ARG A 183 21.54 -25.58 -19.84
N TRP A 184 20.40 -25.05 -20.31
CA TRP A 184 19.79 -23.83 -19.79
C TRP A 184 19.36 -24.02 -18.34
N PHE A 185 18.93 -25.22 -17.98
CA PHE A 185 18.52 -25.56 -16.61
C PHE A 185 19.66 -26.10 -15.73
N ALA A 186 20.80 -26.43 -16.33
CA ALA A 186 22.03 -26.76 -15.61
C ALA A 186 22.86 -25.49 -15.31
N ILE A 187 22.24 -24.39 -14.95
CA ILE A 187 22.93 -23.27 -14.32
C ILE A 187 23.34 -23.75 -12.94
N THR A 188 24.56 -24.33 -12.91
CA THR A 188 25.17 -24.67 -11.64
C THR A 188 25.36 -23.42 -10.81
N PRO A 189 25.24 -23.51 -9.49
CA PRO A 189 25.36 -22.34 -8.58
C PRO A 189 26.63 -21.51 -8.80
N ASP A 190 27.63 -22.05 -9.47
CA ASP A 190 28.93 -21.41 -9.66
C ASP A 190 29.00 -20.40 -10.82
N HIS A 191 27.99 -20.31 -11.67
CA HIS A 191 27.96 -19.42 -12.84
C HIS A 191 27.04 -18.21 -12.74
N VAL A 192 26.42 -17.96 -11.57
CA VAL A 192 25.55 -16.81 -11.33
C VAL A 192 26.38 -15.67 -10.73
N HIS A 193 27.26 -15.06 -11.54
CA HIS A 193 28.13 -13.96 -11.09
C HIS A 193 28.06 -12.73 -12.01
N ASP A 194 26.91 -12.47 -12.62
CA ASP A 194 26.76 -11.33 -13.54
C ASP A 194 26.45 -9.99 -12.83
N TYR A 195 26.32 -9.99 -11.51
CA TYR A 195 26.29 -8.73 -10.74
C TYR A 195 27.61 -8.52 -9.98
N PRO A 196 28.00 -7.25 -9.73
CA PRO A 196 29.30 -6.94 -9.14
C PRO A 196 29.53 -7.66 -7.79
N PRO A 197 30.64 -8.38 -7.61
CA PRO A 197 30.91 -9.12 -6.35
C PRO A 197 30.87 -8.26 -5.08
N VAL A 198 31.10 -6.95 -5.21
CA VAL A 198 31.01 -6.00 -4.12
C VAL A 198 29.57 -5.85 -3.57
N LEU A 199 28.56 -6.13 -4.37
CA LEU A 199 27.15 -6.11 -3.99
C LEU A 199 26.68 -7.45 -3.41
N ALA A 200 27.47 -8.52 -3.55
CA ALA A 200 27.10 -9.84 -3.05
C ALA A 200 27.00 -9.85 -1.53
N ARG A 201 25.85 -10.27 -1.02
CA ARG A 201 25.64 -10.40 0.43
C ARG A 201 26.48 -11.54 1.00
N ARG A 202 27.33 -11.22 1.98
CA ARG A 202 28.17 -12.19 2.70
C ARG A 202 27.70 -12.44 4.13
N SER A 203 26.81 -11.59 4.66
CA SER A 203 26.28 -11.72 6.02
C SER A 203 25.13 -12.73 6.09
N ALA A 204 25.02 -13.44 7.21
CA ALA A 204 23.82 -14.22 7.52
C ALA A 204 22.59 -13.30 7.68
N PHE A 205 21.42 -13.84 7.42
CA PHE A 205 20.15 -13.17 7.60
C PHE A 205 19.07 -14.19 7.93
N LEU A 206 17.94 -13.75 8.52
CA LEU A 206 16.86 -14.61 9.00
C LEU A 206 17.38 -15.75 9.87
N THR A 207 18.24 -15.40 10.84
CA THR A 207 18.94 -16.38 11.68
C THR A 207 18.10 -16.92 12.84
N HIS A 208 16.94 -16.30 13.12
CA HIS A 208 16.02 -16.79 14.14
C HIS A 208 15.39 -18.12 13.70
N GLU A 209 15.17 -19.03 14.65
CA GLU A 209 14.68 -20.39 14.38
C GLU A 209 13.34 -20.44 13.64
N VAL A 210 12.47 -19.42 13.82
CA VAL A 210 11.18 -19.35 13.10
C VAL A 210 11.34 -19.45 11.59
N PHE A 211 12.45 -18.96 11.04
CA PHE A 211 12.75 -19.01 9.60
C PHE A 211 13.32 -20.35 9.14
N SER A 212 13.41 -21.34 10.01
CA SER A 212 13.90 -22.69 9.67
C SER A 212 12.95 -23.81 10.10
N THR A 213 11.89 -23.48 10.83
CA THR A 213 11.02 -24.47 11.49
C THR A 213 9.74 -24.79 10.68
N HIS A 214 9.15 -23.81 10.01
CA HIS A 214 7.81 -23.92 9.40
C HIS A 214 7.85 -23.94 7.87
N ARG A 215 8.57 -24.91 7.30
CA ARG A 215 8.88 -24.97 5.86
C ARG A 215 8.03 -25.98 5.07
N SER A 216 6.96 -26.47 5.63
CA SER A 216 5.95 -27.24 4.90
C SER A 216 4.59 -26.61 5.07
N GLU A 217 3.68 -26.85 4.13
CA GLU A 217 2.31 -26.36 4.19
C GLU A 217 1.65 -26.66 5.54
N THR A 218 1.70 -27.91 5.98
CA THR A 218 1.12 -28.33 7.27
C THR A 218 1.76 -27.61 8.46
N GLN A 219 3.08 -27.42 8.47
CA GLN A 219 3.76 -26.73 9.54
C GLN A 219 3.40 -25.24 9.56
N LEU A 220 3.33 -24.60 8.39
CA LEU A 220 2.92 -23.20 8.28
C LEU A 220 1.49 -22.99 8.73
N LEU A 221 0.54 -23.83 8.29
CA LEU A 221 -0.86 -23.78 8.73
C LEU A 221 -1.01 -23.91 10.25
N ARG A 222 -0.28 -24.83 10.86
CA ARG A 222 -0.27 -24.98 12.33
C ARG A 222 0.33 -23.76 13.03
N TYR A 223 1.37 -23.18 12.47
CA TYR A 223 1.98 -21.97 13.01
C TYR A 223 1.04 -20.77 12.91
N LEU A 224 0.41 -20.56 11.75
CA LEU A 224 -0.63 -19.53 11.56
C LEU A 224 -1.77 -19.69 12.58
N ARG A 225 -2.22 -20.93 12.80
CA ARG A 225 -3.25 -21.20 13.82
C ARG A 225 -2.76 -20.85 15.22
N THR A 226 -1.53 -21.18 15.57
CA THR A 226 -0.94 -20.83 16.87
C THR A 226 -0.89 -19.33 17.08
N LEU A 227 -0.56 -18.54 16.04
CA LEU A 227 -0.56 -17.07 16.11
C LEU A 227 -1.98 -16.51 16.23
N ALA A 228 -2.91 -17.02 15.43
CA ALA A 228 -4.31 -16.62 15.48
C ALA A 228 -4.96 -16.90 16.83
N ASP A 229 -4.58 -17.99 17.49
CA ASP A 229 -5.10 -18.36 18.81
C ASP A 229 -4.59 -17.46 19.95
N ARG A 230 -3.54 -16.68 19.72
CA ARG A 230 -3.04 -15.69 20.68
C ARG A 230 -3.71 -14.34 20.58
N ASP A 231 -4.48 -14.13 19.52
CA ASP A 231 -5.21 -12.89 19.28
C ASP A 231 -6.70 -13.09 19.45
N TYR A 232 -7.41 -11.99 19.54
CA TYR A 232 -8.84 -11.98 19.68
C TYR A 232 -9.51 -12.12 18.33
N ALA A 233 -10.52 -12.98 18.22
CA ALA A 233 -11.25 -13.22 16.99
C ALA A 233 -12.76 -13.11 17.22
N LEU A 234 -13.50 -12.66 16.21
CA LEU A 234 -14.94 -12.43 16.30
C LEU A 234 -15.76 -13.72 16.54
N ASP A 235 -15.21 -14.88 16.18
CA ASP A 235 -15.80 -16.19 16.45
C ASP A 235 -15.61 -16.65 17.91
N ARG A 236 -14.86 -15.90 18.72
CA ARG A 236 -14.57 -16.22 20.13
C ARG A 236 -15.24 -15.28 21.12
N GLY A 237 -15.72 -14.14 20.69
CA GLY A 237 -16.38 -13.18 21.55
C GLY A 237 -16.52 -11.80 20.94
N MET A 238 -17.06 -10.88 21.72
CA MET A 238 -17.23 -9.48 21.33
C MET A 238 -15.95 -8.71 21.58
N ILE A 239 -15.59 -7.83 20.62
CA ILE A 239 -14.49 -6.91 20.81
C ILE A 239 -14.97 -5.74 21.66
N PRO A 240 -14.15 -5.26 22.63
CA PRO A 240 -14.51 -4.15 23.49
C PRO A 240 -14.43 -2.77 22.78
N LEU A 241 -13.90 -2.72 21.57
CA LEU A 241 -13.77 -1.52 20.75
C LEU A 241 -14.91 -1.48 19.72
N GLY A 242 -15.65 -0.40 19.67
CA GLY A 242 -16.66 -0.21 18.62
C GLY A 242 -16.02 -0.24 17.24
N SER A 243 -16.61 -0.43 16.31
CA SER A 243 -16.43 -0.07 15.02
C SER A 243 -15.79 -0.83 14.01
N CYS A 244 -15.13 -0.22 13.80
CA CYS A 244 -14.85 0.19 12.47
C CYS A 244 -13.95 -0.80 11.77
N THR A 245 -13.24 -1.54 12.48
CA THR A 245 -12.17 -2.36 11.92
C THR A 245 -12.49 -3.83 11.78
N MET A 246 -13.65 -4.23 12.27
CA MET A 246 -13.98 -5.65 12.39
C MET A 246 -15.20 -6.01 11.53
N LYS A 247 -15.17 -5.62 10.26
CA LYS A 247 -16.15 -6.08 9.28
C LYS A 247 -15.90 -7.55 8.96
N LEU A 248 -16.94 -8.34 9.06
CA LEU A 248 -16.91 -9.73 8.62
C LEU A 248 -17.10 -9.78 7.12
N ASN A 249 -16.18 -10.43 6.43
CA ASN A 249 -16.34 -10.74 5.02
C ASN A 249 -16.63 -12.24 4.86
N ALA A 250 -17.54 -12.59 3.98
CA ALA A 250 -17.75 -13.99 3.63
C ALA A 250 -16.49 -14.56 2.95
N ALA A 251 -16.21 -15.84 3.20
CA ALA A 251 -15.06 -16.50 2.56
C ALA A 251 -15.14 -16.44 1.03
N THR A 252 -16.34 -16.47 0.46
CA THR A 252 -16.57 -16.35 -0.98
C THR A 252 -16.19 -14.97 -1.52
N GLU A 253 -16.45 -13.90 -0.78
CA GLU A 253 -16.03 -12.54 -1.15
C GLU A 253 -14.51 -12.42 -1.16
N MET A 254 -13.84 -13.03 -0.18
CA MET A 254 -12.38 -13.03 -0.10
C MET A 254 -11.72 -13.91 -1.15
N ALA A 255 -12.39 -14.93 -1.66
CA ALA A 255 -11.82 -15.83 -2.66
C ALA A 255 -11.43 -15.10 -3.96
N ALA A 256 -12.23 -14.10 -4.37
CA ALA A 256 -11.99 -13.36 -5.61
C ALA A 256 -10.61 -12.67 -5.66
N ILE A 257 -10.05 -12.23 -4.53
CA ILE A 257 -8.73 -11.59 -4.49
C ILE A 257 -7.58 -12.54 -4.84
N THR A 258 -7.83 -13.85 -4.84
CA THR A 258 -6.83 -14.88 -5.20
C THR A 258 -6.93 -15.33 -6.65
N TRP A 259 -7.94 -14.89 -7.38
CA TRP A 259 -8.09 -15.24 -8.79
C TRP A 259 -7.03 -14.54 -9.63
N PRO A 260 -6.38 -15.24 -10.57
CA PRO A 260 -5.31 -14.67 -11.39
C PRO A 260 -5.72 -13.39 -12.12
N GLU A 261 -6.96 -13.33 -12.57
CA GLU A 261 -7.54 -12.19 -13.28
C GLU A 261 -7.55 -10.88 -12.43
N PHE A 262 -7.51 -10.99 -11.11
CA PHE A 262 -7.39 -9.86 -10.19
C PHE A 262 -5.99 -9.78 -9.57
N ALA A 263 -5.48 -10.91 -9.06
CA ALA A 263 -4.21 -10.94 -8.34
C ALA A 263 -2.99 -10.75 -9.25
N GLY A 264 -3.07 -11.17 -10.51
CA GLY A 264 -1.98 -11.12 -11.48
C GLY A 264 -1.85 -9.81 -12.25
N LEU A 265 -2.72 -8.81 -11.99
CA LEU A 265 -2.65 -7.54 -12.71
C LEU A 265 -1.54 -6.64 -12.15
N HIS A 266 -0.69 -6.14 -13.06
CA HIS A 266 0.32 -5.15 -12.69
C HIS A 266 -0.35 -3.78 -12.46
N PRO A 267 0.03 -3.01 -11.40
CA PRO A 267 -0.60 -1.72 -11.10
C PRO A 267 -0.45 -0.65 -12.19
N PHE A 268 0.54 -0.80 -13.07
CA PHE A 268 0.79 0.09 -14.21
C PHE A 268 0.48 -0.58 -15.57
N ALA A 269 -0.36 -1.61 -15.59
CA ALA A 269 -0.86 -2.16 -16.83
C ALA A 269 -1.62 -1.09 -17.63
N PRO A 270 -1.59 -1.12 -18.98
CA PRO A 270 -2.37 -0.23 -19.81
C PRO A 270 -3.86 -0.27 -19.49
N ALA A 271 -4.53 0.88 -19.59
CA ALA A 271 -5.94 1.01 -19.20
C ALA A 271 -6.86 0.08 -19.98
N GLU A 272 -6.54 -0.18 -21.24
CA GLU A 272 -7.26 -1.10 -22.12
C GLU A 272 -7.21 -2.55 -21.62
N ASP A 273 -6.10 -2.97 -21.01
CA ASP A 273 -5.92 -4.33 -20.51
C ASP A 273 -6.63 -4.56 -19.16
N VAL A 274 -6.95 -3.49 -18.46
CA VAL A 274 -7.60 -3.53 -17.14
C VAL A 274 -8.98 -2.86 -17.13
N ALA A 275 -9.60 -2.72 -18.30
CA ALA A 275 -10.87 -2.01 -18.45
C ALA A 275 -11.98 -2.55 -17.53
N GLY A 276 -12.03 -3.88 -17.31
CA GLY A 276 -12.99 -4.50 -16.38
C GLY A 276 -12.77 -4.08 -14.93
N SER A 277 -11.53 -4.04 -14.47
CA SER A 277 -11.18 -3.57 -13.12
C SER A 277 -11.48 -2.09 -12.94
N LEU A 278 -11.20 -1.25 -13.95
CA LEU A 278 -11.54 0.17 -13.93
C LEU A 278 -13.05 0.40 -13.92
N ALA A 279 -13.83 -0.37 -14.67
CA ALA A 279 -15.28 -0.30 -14.64
C ALA A 279 -15.83 -0.67 -13.25
N MET A 280 -15.33 -1.72 -12.62
CA MET A 280 -15.71 -2.12 -11.25
C MET A 280 -15.41 -1.01 -10.23
N ILE A 281 -14.24 -0.37 -10.33
CA ILE A 281 -13.87 0.76 -9.47
C ILE A 281 -14.83 1.92 -9.68
N PHE A 282 -15.10 2.30 -10.92
CA PHE A 282 -16.02 3.39 -11.28
C PHE A 282 -17.45 3.14 -10.78
N ASP A 283 -17.95 1.91 -10.92
CA ASP A 283 -19.29 1.54 -10.43
C ASP A 283 -19.34 1.69 -8.89
N LEU A 284 -18.31 1.24 -8.18
CA LEU A 284 -18.26 1.37 -6.73
C LEU A 284 -18.15 2.82 -6.29
N GLU A 285 -17.33 3.65 -6.94
CA GLU A 285 -17.24 5.09 -6.67
C GLU A 285 -18.61 5.77 -6.90
N THR A 286 -19.33 5.38 -7.96
CA THR A 286 -20.68 5.89 -8.27
C THR A 286 -21.69 5.51 -7.19
N TRP A 287 -21.69 4.25 -6.75
CA TRP A 287 -22.59 3.80 -5.69
C TRP A 287 -22.27 4.47 -4.35
N LEU A 288 -21.01 4.64 -4.03
CA LEU A 288 -20.61 5.34 -2.80
C LEU A 288 -21.00 6.83 -2.85
N ALA A 289 -20.86 7.49 -3.99
CA ALA A 289 -21.32 8.87 -4.16
C ALA A 289 -22.84 8.97 -3.91
N GLU A 290 -23.63 8.05 -4.48
CA GLU A 290 -25.09 8.02 -4.29
C GLU A 290 -25.48 7.80 -2.81
N VAL A 291 -24.86 6.83 -2.13
CA VAL A 291 -25.25 6.51 -0.74
C VAL A 291 -24.73 7.50 0.29
N THR A 292 -23.71 8.29 -0.03
CA THR A 292 -23.14 9.31 0.85
C THR A 292 -23.63 10.72 0.56
N GLY A 293 -24.17 10.96 -0.67
CA GLY A 293 -24.63 12.27 -1.11
C GLY A 293 -23.52 13.23 -1.51
N TYR A 294 -22.33 12.72 -1.84
CA TYR A 294 -21.23 13.50 -2.40
C TYR A 294 -21.20 13.45 -3.92
N ASP A 295 -20.62 14.48 -4.53
CA ASP A 295 -20.51 14.54 -6.01
C ASP A 295 -19.52 13.52 -6.57
N THR A 296 -18.48 13.18 -5.81
CA THR A 296 -17.43 12.27 -6.24
C THR A 296 -16.80 11.53 -5.08
N VAL A 297 -16.29 10.35 -5.37
CA VAL A 297 -15.58 9.48 -4.43
C VAL A 297 -14.27 9.02 -5.05
N SER A 298 -13.26 8.77 -4.23
CA SER A 298 -12.01 8.14 -4.63
C SER A 298 -11.72 6.93 -3.75
N LEU A 299 -11.40 5.80 -4.39
CA LEU A 299 -10.98 4.57 -3.70
C LEU A 299 -9.46 4.45 -3.54
N GLN A 300 -8.69 5.52 -3.82
CA GLN A 300 -7.22 5.51 -3.73
C GLN A 300 -6.66 5.40 -2.31
N PRO A 301 -7.25 6.04 -1.27
CA PRO A 301 -6.74 5.91 0.09
C PRO A 301 -6.74 4.46 0.57
N ASN A 302 -5.62 4.01 1.13
CA ASN A 302 -5.42 2.62 1.56
C ASN A 302 -6.06 2.27 2.90
N ALA A 303 -6.40 3.25 3.72
CA ALA A 303 -7.04 3.09 5.02
C ALA A 303 -7.74 4.39 5.43
N GLY A 304 -8.61 4.35 6.45
CA GLY A 304 -9.32 5.52 6.96
C GLY A 304 -8.39 6.70 7.26
N SER A 305 -7.25 6.46 7.92
CA SER A 305 -6.29 7.53 8.23
C SER A 305 -5.65 8.19 7.00
N GLN A 306 -5.50 7.47 5.88
CA GLN A 306 -5.09 8.07 4.62
C GLN A 306 -6.24 8.82 3.95
N GLY A 307 -7.47 8.34 4.09
CA GLY A 307 -8.68 9.07 3.70
C GLY A 307 -8.81 10.39 4.46
N GLU A 308 -8.62 10.36 5.79
CA GLU A 308 -8.59 11.57 6.62
C GLU A 308 -7.58 12.59 6.09
N LEU A 309 -6.33 12.16 5.89
CA LEU A 309 -5.28 13.05 5.40
C LEU A 309 -5.58 13.57 4.00
N ALA A 310 -6.04 12.72 3.09
CA ALA A 310 -6.38 13.10 1.72
C ALA A 310 -7.49 14.16 1.69
N GLY A 311 -8.57 13.96 2.46
CA GLY A 311 -9.67 14.90 2.55
C GLY A 311 -9.27 16.23 3.19
N LEU A 312 -8.45 16.21 4.25
CA LEU A 312 -7.94 17.44 4.86
C LEU A 312 -6.99 18.19 3.93
N LEU A 313 -6.18 17.49 3.13
CA LEU A 313 -5.36 18.10 2.08
C LEU A 313 -6.21 18.70 0.96
N ALA A 314 -7.34 18.06 0.61
CA ALA A 314 -8.30 18.60 -0.34
C ALA A 314 -8.91 19.92 0.18
N ILE A 315 -9.31 19.98 1.45
CA ILE A 315 -9.77 21.22 2.10
C ILE A 315 -8.68 22.30 2.07
N ARG A 316 -7.43 21.94 2.36
CA ARG A 316 -6.31 22.87 2.24
C ARG A 316 -6.11 23.36 0.81
N GLY A 317 -6.24 22.47 -0.16
CA GLY A 317 -6.20 22.79 -1.59
C GLY A 317 -7.30 23.75 -2.00
N TYR A 318 -8.53 23.52 -1.50
CA TYR A 318 -9.67 24.40 -1.71
C TYR A 318 -9.40 25.82 -1.22
N HIS A 319 -8.95 26.00 0.02
CA HIS A 319 -8.63 27.33 0.55
C HIS A 319 -7.51 28.02 -0.24
N ARG A 320 -6.43 27.28 -0.57
CA ARG A 320 -5.32 27.82 -1.38
C ARG A 320 -5.77 28.29 -2.76
N SER A 321 -6.63 27.53 -3.41
CA SER A 321 -7.15 27.91 -4.75
C SER A 321 -7.95 29.20 -4.74
N ARG A 322 -8.41 29.64 -3.56
CA ARG A 322 -9.16 30.89 -3.36
C ARG A 322 -8.33 32.03 -2.79
N GLY A 323 -7.03 31.80 -2.56
CA GLY A 323 -6.14 32.77 -1.94
C GLY A 323 -6.22 32.84 -0.42
N ASP A 324 -6.86 31.85 0.21
CA ASP A 324 -7.11 31.77 1.66
C ASP A 324 -6.08 30.88 2.37
N ASP A 325 -4.81 30.93 1.98
CA ASP A 325 -3.73 30.12 2.58
C ASP A 325 -3.59 30.29 4.09
N HIS A 326 -4.06 31.42 4.62
CA HIS A 326 -4.04 31.74 6.05
C HIS A 326 -5.01 30.89 6.88
N ARG A 327 -6.00 30.25 6.26
CA ARG A 327 -6.94 29.36 6.94
C ARG A 327 -6.26 28.04 7.26
N ASP A 328 -5.90 27.84 8.52
CA ASP A 328 -5.12 26.71 9.01
C ASP A 328 -5.65 26.10 10.33
N VAL A 329 -6.80 26.56 10.83
CA VAL A 329 -7.40 26.03 12.05
C VAL A 329 -8.40 24.94 11.72
N CYS A 330 -8.25 23.79 12.37
CA CYS A 330 -9.22 22.69 12.36
C CYS A 330 -9.83 22.53 13.75
N LEU A 331 -11.13 22.72 13.84
CA LEU A 331 -11.90 22.46 15.07
C LEU A 331 -12.17 20.96 15.16
N ILE A 332 -11.97 20.37 16.33
CA ILE A 332 -12.18 18.93 16.54
C ILE A 332 -12.87 18.72 17.90
N PRO A 333 -14.05 18.06 17.95
CA PRO A 333 -14.70 17.72 19.22
C PRO A 333 -13.82 16.84 20.10
N SER A 334 -13.89 17.01 21.40
CA SER A 334 -13.13 16.22 22.38
C SER A 334 -13.49 14.73 22.36
N SER A 335 -14.66 14.38 21.82
CA SER A 335 -15.12 13.01 21.58
C SER A 335 -14.52 12.35 20.35
N ALA A 336 -13.81 13.11 19.48
CA ALA A 336 -13.30 12.61 18.22
C ALA A 336 -12.22 11.53 18.42
N HIS A 337 -12.08 10.66 17.43
CA HIS A 337 -10.98 9.70 17.38
C HIS A 337 -9.63 10.42 17.33
N GLY A 338 -8.62 9.85 18.01
CA GLY A 338 -7.30 10.50 18.08
C GLY A 338 -6.60 10.68 16.74
N THR A 339 -6.94 9.88 15.74
CA THR A 339 -6.41 10.01 14.38
C THR A 339 -6.81 11.33 13.72
N ASN A 340 -8.00 11.86 14.02
CA ASN A 340 -8.49 13.12 13.46
C ASN A 340 -7.53 14.27 13.76
N ALA A 341 -7.10 14.39 15.01
CA ALA A 341 -6.11 15.40 15.40
C ALA A 341 -4.75 15.17 14.73
N ALA A 342 -4.30 13.91 14.66
CA ALA A 342 -3.03 13.57 14.03
C ALA A 342 -3.04 13.88 12.52
N SER A 343 -4.11 13.56 11.82
CA SER A 343 -4.29 13.84 10.39
C SER A 343 -4.35 15.35 10.11
N ALA A 344 -5.03 16.12 10.97
CA ALA A 344 -5.07 17.57 10.84
C ALA A 344 -3.68 18.20 11.00
N VAL A 345 -2.89 17.77 11.98
CA VAL A 345 -1.50 18.23 12.16
C VAL A 345 -0.63 17.85 10.96
N LEU A 346 -0.76 16.62 10.43
CA LEU A 346 -0.05 16.18 9.23
C LEU A 346 -0.42 17.02 8.00
N ALA A 347 -1.68 17.41 7.86
CA ALA A 347 -2.14 18.32 6.81
C ALA A 347 -1.65 19.77 6.98
N GLY A 348 -0.90 20.06 8.06
CA GLY A 348 -0.38 21.41 8.37
C GLY A 348 -1.43 22.33 9.02
N MET A 349 -2.45 21.76 9.64
CA MET A 349 -3.46 22.52 10.37
C MET A 349 -3.14 22.57 11.87
N ARG A 350 -3.63 23.61 12.52
CA ARG A 350 -3.62 23.77 13.97
C ARG A 350 -4.94 23.27 14.56
N VAL A 351 -4.85 22.25 15.40
CA VAL A 351 -6.01 21.68 16.08
C VAL A 351 -6.48 22.60 17.23
N VAL A 352 -7.77 22.85 17.26
CA VAL A 352 -8.48 23.53 18.36
C VAL A 352 -9.60 22.61 18.83
N VAL A 353 -9.56 22.24 20.10
CA VAL A 353 -10.52 21.27 20.66
C VAL A 353 -11.82 22.01 21.04
N VAL A 354 -12.95 21.44 20.60
CA VAL A 354 -14.30 21.83 20.99
C VAL A 354 -14.79 20.87 22.07
N LYS A 355 -15.46 21.39 23.11
CA LYS A 355 -15.99 20.58 24.20
C LYS A 355 -17.14 19.70 23.74
N THR A 356 -17.32 18.60 24.45
CA THR A 356 -18.49 17.72 24.37
C THR A 356 -19.33 17.91 25.61
N GLY A 357 -20.64 18.02 25.42
CA GLY A 357 -21.63 18.17 26.50
C GLY A 357 -21.76 16.89 27.35
N ALA A 358 -22.50 16.99 28.43
CA ALA A 358 -22.76 15.85 29.33
C ALA A 358 -23.65 14.76 28.69
N ASP A 359 -24.40 15.12 27.67
CA ASP A 359 -25.24 14.25 26.83
C ASP A 359 -24.47 13.51 25.77
N GLY A 360 -23.21 13.90 25.52
CA GLY A 360 -22.34 13.32 24.51
C GLY A 360 -22.32 14.07 23.18
N ASP A 361 -23.19 15.06 23.01
CA ASP A 361 -23.25 15.93 21.83
C ASP A 361 -22.13 16.99 21.85
N VAL A 362 -21.84 17.59 20.70
CA VAL A 362 -20.94 18.75 20.62
C VAL A 362 -21.52 19.92 21.37
N ASP A 363 -20.76 20.56 22.27
CA ASP A 363 -21.14 21.78 22.96
C ASP A 363 -21.22 22.93 21.95
N LEU A 364 -22.46 23.30 21.56
CA LEU A 364 -22.71 24.32 20.54
C LEU A 364 -22.28 25.72 20.99
N ASP A 365 -22.31 26.03 22.28
CA ASP A 365 -21.87 27.32 22.78
C ASP A 365 -20.35 27.44 22.72
N ASP A 366 -19.61 26.37 23.10
CA ASP A 366 -18.16 26.31 22.95
C ASP A 366 -17.76 26.32 21.46
N LEU A 367 -18.49 25.60 20.61
CA LEU A 367 -18.24 25.60 19.16
C LEU A 367 -18.36 27.01 18.58
N ARG A 368 -19.47 27.73 18.84
CA ARG A 368 -19.67 29.09 18.36
C ARG A 368 -18.63 30.07 18.89
N ALA A 369 -18.24 29.93 20.16
CA ALA A 369 -17.17 30.72 20.74
C ALA A 369 -15.81 30.47 20.02
N LYS A 370 -15.49 29.20 19.70
CA LYS A 370 -14.27 28.84 18.97
C LYS A 370 -14.30 29.31 17.52
N ILE A 371 -15.44 29.22 16.85
CA ILE A 371 -15.64 29.80 15.52
C ILE A 371 -15.37 31.30 15.54
N ALA A 372 -15.95 32.02 16.47
CA ALA A 372 -15.76 33.46 16.59
C ALA A 372 -14.30 33.84 16.90
N GLU A 373 -13.63 33.07 17.77
CA GLU A 373 -12.22 33.30 18.13
C GLU A 373 -11.27 33.08 16.91
N HIS A 374 -11.65 32.20 15.99
CA HIS A 374 -10.76 31.77 14.89
C HIS A 374 -11.34 32.04 13.49
N ALA A 375 -12.37 32.91 13.37
CA ALA A 375 -13.12 33.09 12.12
C ALA A 375 -12.27 33.33 10.89
N ASP A 376 -11.24 34.18 10.98
CA ASP A 376 -10.33 34.46 9.84
C ASP A 376 -9.46 33.28 9.44
N ARG A 377 -9.20 32.35 10.37
CA ARG A 377 -8.27 31.23 10.19
C ARG A 377 -8.97 29.89 10.15
N LEU A 378 -10.27 29.84 10.30
CA LEU A 378 -11.02 28.59 10.29
C LEU A 378 -10.93 27.92 8.91
N ALA A 379 -10.24 26.79 8.85
CA ALA A 379 -10.15 25.97 7.66
C ALA A 379 -11.21 24.89 7.66
N ALA A 380 -11.37 24.19 8.77
CA ALA A 380 -12.29 23.05 8.86
C ALA A 380 -12.81 22.81 10.28
N LEU A 381 -13.97 22.17 10.34
CA LEU A 381 -14.40 21.34 11.47
C LEU A 381 -14.26 19.88 11.05
N MET A 382 -13.72 18.99 11.89
CA MET A 382 -13.75 17.56 11.67
C MET A 382 -14.54 16.87 12.78
N VAL A 383 -15.70 16.32 12.43
CA VAL A 383 -16.66 15.70 13.36
C VAL A 383 -16.92 14.25 12.96
N THR A 384 -16.97 13.35 13.94
CA THR A 384 -17.33 11.94 13.72
C THR A 384 -18.86 11.79 13.80
N TYR A 385 -19.47 11.09 12.81
CA TYR A 385 -20.92 10.93 12.81
C TYR A 385 -21.36 9.51 12.38
N PRO A 386 -22.14 8.78 13.20
CA PRO A 386 -22.42 9.03 14.62
C PRO A 386 -21.12 9.13 15.43
N SER A 387 -21.17 9.85 16.56
CA SER A 387 -19.97 10.13 17.36
C SER A 387 -19.34 8.86 17.93
N THR A 388 -18.10 8.96 18.43
CA THR A 388 -17.43 7.85 19.13
C THR A 388 -18.17 7.42 20.40
N HIS A 389 -19.03 8.24 20.93
CA HIS A 389 -19.92 7.90 22.05
C HIS A 389 -21.19 7.15 21.60
N GLY A 390 -21.37 6.93 20.28
CA GLY A 390 -22.57 6.32 19.70
C GLY A 390 -23.77 7.25 19.63
N VAL A 391 -23.55 8.55 19.73
CA VAL A 391 -24.61 9.57 19.74
C VAL A 391 -24.81 10.14 18.33
N TYR A 392 -26.06 10.32 17.94
CA TYR A 392 -26.44 11.07 16.74
C TYR A 392 -26.57 12.55 17.12
N GLU A 393 -25.71 13.39 16.58
CA GLU A 393 -25.77 14.84 16.74
C GLU A 393 -27.07 15.40 16.15
N HIS A 394 -28.05 15.75 16.98
CA HIS A 394 -29.33 16.31 16.51
C HIS A 394 -29.13 17.64 15.80
N GLY A 395 -28.16 18.43 16.25
CA GLY A 395 -27.79 19.73 15.70
C GLY A 395 -26.77 19.70 14.56
N ILE A 396 -26.53 18.56 13.89
CA ILE A 396 -25.45 18.44 12.89
C ILE A 396 -25.56 19.51 11.78
N ARG A 397 -26.76 19.85 11.32
CA ARG A 397 -26.96 20.88 10.29
C ARG A 397 -26.59 22.27 10.82
N ASP A 398 -27.02 22.61 12.03
CA ASP A 398 -26.66 23.89 12.66
C ASP A 398 -25.15 24.02 12.89
N ILE A 399 -24.47 22.88 13.16
CA ILE A 399 -23.02 22.79 13.28
C ILE A 399 -22.37 23.07 11.92
N CYS A 400 -22.84 22.42 10.85
CA CYS A 400 -22.33 22.62 9.50
C CYS A 400 -22.53 24.07 9.04
N ASP A 401 -23.73 24.59 9.18
CA ASP A 401 -24.09 25.96 8.78
C ASP A 401 -23.19 26.98 9.50
N ALA A 402 -22.99 26.84 10.82
CA ALA A 402 -22.14 27.75 11.59
C ALA A 402 -20.68 27.75 11.11
N VAL A 403 -20.16 26.63 10.65
CA VAL A 403 -18.80 26.51 10.08
C VAL A 403 -18.72 27.12 8.69
N HIS A 404 -19.72 26.87 7.85
CA HIS A 404 -19.82 27.43 6.50
C HIS A 404 -19.98 28.95 6.52
N ASP A 405 -20.82 29.48 7.41
CA ASP A 405 -21.01 30.93 7.57
C ASP A 405 -19.70 31.65 7.94
N ALA A 406 -18.79 30.96 8.61
CA ALA A 406 -17.44 31.46 8.93
C ALA A 406 -16.41 31.19 7.83
N GLY A 407 -16.82 30.58 6.69
CA GLY A 407 -15.96 30.26 5.55
C GLY A 407 -15.09 29.00 5.72
N GLY A 408 -15.35 28.19 6.74
CA GLY A 408 -14.73 26.87 6.93
C GLY A 408 -15.40 25.78 6.12
N GLN A 409 -14.79 24.59 6.07
CA GLN A 409 -15.35 23.39 5.47
C GLN A 409 -15.63 22.34 6.55
N VAL A 410 -16.60 21.46 6.31
CA VAL A 410 -16.96 20.38 7.23
C VAL A 410 -16.43 19.06 6.74
N TYR A 411 -15.55 18.45 7.52
CA TYR A 411 -15.10 17.07 7.34
C TYR A 411 -15.90 16.15 8.27
N ILE A 412 -16.67 15.22 7.72
CA ILE A 412 -17.35 14.19 8.52
C ILE A 412 -16.48 12.91 8.52
N ASP A 413 -15.98 12.54 9.69
CA ASP A 413 -15.40 11.22 9.90
C ASP A 413 -16.51 10.18 9.83
N GLY A 414 -16.52 9.45 8.72
CA GLY A 414 -17.57 8.49 8.34
C GLY A 414 -17.24 7.04 8.71
N ALA A 415 -16.28 6.78 9.60
CA ALA A 415 -15.94 5.42 10.03
C ALA A 415 -17.16 4.62 10.53
N ASN A 416 -18.24 5.29 10.97
CA ASN A 416 -19.50 4.71 11.41
C ASN A 416 -20.62 4.75 10.35
N LEU A 417 -20.31 4.99 9.07
CA LEU A 417 -21.31 5.10 7.98
C LEU A 417 -22.29 3.92 7.91
N ASN A 418 -21.85 2.71 8.26
CA ASN A 418 -22.71 1.53 8.29
C ASN A 418 -23.93 1.68 9.19
N ALA A 419 -23.90 2.57 10.18
CA ALA A 419 -25.07 2.90 11.01
C ALA A 419 -26.09 3.78 10.29
N LEU A 420 -25.72 4.42 9.19
CA LEU A 420 -26.53 5.40 8.46
C LEU A 420 -26.95 4.91 7.06
N LEU A 421 -26.30 3.88 6.56
CA LEU A 421 -26.44 3.44 5.17
C LEU A 421 -27.93 3.16 4.83
N GLY A 422 -28.43 3.86 3.82
CA GLY A 422 -29.82 3.80 3.40
C GLY A 422 -30.82 4.65 4.19
N TYR A 423 -30.38 5.32 5.28
CA TYR A 423 -31.21 6.20 6.12
C TYR A 423 -30.84 7.68 6.01
N ALA A 424 -29.56 7.99 5.91
CA ALA A 424 -29.08 9.36 5.82
C ALA A 424 -27.78 9.44 5.01
N ARG A 425 -27.53 10.62 4.44
CA ARG A 425 -26.34 10.88 3.62
C ARG A 425 -25.58 12.07 4.20
N PHE A 426 -24.27 11.96 4.28
CA PHE A 426 -23.39 13.00 4.85
C PHE A 426 -23.44 14.31 4.06
N GLY A 427 -23.48 14.24 2.72
CA GLY A 427 -23.62 15.42 1.88
C GLY A 427 -24.90 16.22 2.18
N ASP A 428 -26.03 15.52 2.41
CA ASP A 428 -27.31 16.16 2.74
C ASP A 428 -27.33 16.79 4.13
N MET A 429 -26.41 16.39 5.01
CA MET A 429 -26.24 16.97 6.34
C MET A 429 -25.41 18.26 6.35
N GLY A 430 -24.69 18.53 5.26
CA GLY A 430 -23.77 19.67 5.14
C GLY A 430 -22.30 19.28 5.23
N GLY A 431 -21.95 18.00 5.10
CA GLY A 431 -20.56 17.55 4.99
C GLY A 431 -19.97 17.86 3.62
N ASP A 432 -18.78 18.47 3.59
CA ASP A 432 -18.05 18.76 2.33
C ASP A 432 -17.13 17.62 1.95
N VAL A 433 -16.54 16.95 2.94
CA VAL A 433 -15.61 15.82 2.74
C VAL A 433 -15.86 14.76 3.81
N SER A 434 -15.65 13.50 3.44
CA SER A 434 -15.76 12.36 4.35
C SER A 434 -14.78 11.25 3.97
N HIS A 435 -14.52 10.31 4.87
CA HIS A 435 -13.88 9.03 4.58
C HIS A 435 -14.70 7.89 5.12
#